data_0253763223536fdc2d0336e29cf8518e
#
_entry.id   0253763223536fdc2d0336e29cf8518e
#
_cell.length_a   1.000
_cell.length_b   1.000
_cell.length_c   1.000
_cell.angle_alpha   90.00
_cell.angle_beta   90.00
_cell.angle_gamma   90.00
#
_symmetry.space_group_name_H-M   'P 1'
#
loop_
_entity.id
_entity.type
_entity.pdbx_description
1 polymer ?
#
loop_
_entity_poly.entity_id
_entity_poly.type
_entity_poly.pdbx_seq_one_letter_code
_entity_poly.pdbx_strand_id
1 'polypeptide(L)'
;MLGTTGATMLPKGDPVRDVLSFIGAPVFALMVAIGLAFVLLVRPLGWSRSHTNNVMESALPPAATVILVTGAGGVFAKVLTVSGIGAALSQSLAATGLPLILLGFLISLALRAAQGSATVAILTTCGLLAETIASGSFTALQVALLVVAIGFGGLGLSHVNDSGFWIVTRYLGLSVADGLRSWTVLTTVLGLSLIHISEPTRLGMI
;
A
#
# COMPACT_ATOMS: atom_id res chain seq x y z
N MET A 1 -15.73 -1.57 0.03
CA MET A 1 -16.68 -2.63 0.42
C MET A 1 -17.84 -2.80 -0.56
N LEU A 2 -18.68 -1.78 -0.83
CA LEU A 2 -19.83 -1.94 -1.75
C LEU A 2 -19.47 -2.49 -3.14
N GLY A 3 -18.39 -2.00 -3.76
CA GLY A 3 -17.94 -2.49 -5.06
C GLY A 3 -17.43 -3.93 -5.04
N THR A 4 -16.72 -4.33 -3.99
CA THR A 4 -16.24 -5.70 -3.83
C THR A 4 -17.38 -6.67 -3.53
N THR A 5 -18.31 -6.31 -2.65
CA THR A 5 -19.49 -7.13 -2.32
C THR A 5 -20.39 -7.32 -3.55
N GLY A 6 -20.64 -6.24 -4.31
CA GLY A 6 -21.39 -6.34 -5.56
C GLY A 6 -20.69 -7.21 -6.61
N ALA A 7 -19.35 -7.14 -6.70
CA ALA A 7 -18.57 -7.93 -7.63
C ALA A 7 -18.56 -9.44 -7.30
N THR A 8 -18.73 -9.81 -6.02
CA THR A 8 -18.71 -11.22 -5.57
C THR A 8 -20.10 -11.87 -5.55
N MET A 9 -21.15 -11.08 -5.34
CA MET A 9 -22.51 -11.62 -5.16
C MET A 9 -23.39 -11.57 -6.40
N LEU A 10 -23.05 -10.71 -7.39
CA LEU A 10 -23.86 -10.52 -8.58
C LEU A 10 -23.12 -10.97 -9.84
N PRO A 11 -23.82 -11.54 -10.84
CA PRO A 11 -23.20 -11.97 -12.10
C PRO A 11 -22.66 -10.77 -12.89
N LYS A 12 -21.69 -11.04 -13.77
CA LYS A 12 -21.16 -10.03 -14.70
C LYS A 12 -22.27 -9.61 -15.67
N GLY A 13 -22.46 -8.30 -15.85
CA GLY A 13 -23.50 -7.74 -16.72
C GLY A 13 -24.81 -7.39 -16.00
N ASP A 14 -24.89 -7.59 -14.69
CA ASP A 14 -26.03 -7.11 -13.90
C ASP A 14 -25.93 -5.59 -13.69
N PRO A 15 -26.95 -4.79 -14.06
CA PRO A 15 -26.95 -3.34 -13.90
C PRO A 15 -26.72 -2.91 -12.43
N VAL A 16 -27.23 -3.68 -11.46
CA VAL A 16 -27.04 -3.38 -10.03
C VAL A 16 -25.57 -3.55 -9.63
N ARG A 17 -24.90 -4.57 -10.17
CA ARG A 17 -23.45 -4.76 -9.98
C ARG A 17 -22.64 -3.57 -10.50
N ASP A 18 -22.98 -3.08 -11.70
CA ASP A 18 -22.27 -1.96 -12.32
C ASP A 18 -22.45 -0.68 -11.51
N VAL A 19 -23.67 -0.40 -11.05
CA VAL A 19 -23.95 0.73 -10.13
C VAL A 19 -23.20 0.60 -8.81
N LEU A 20 -23.23 -0.56 -8.16
CA LEU A 20 -22.50 -0.79 -6.91
C LEU A 20 -20.97 -0.68 -7.09
N SER A 21 -20.46 -1.16 -8.21
CA SER A 21 -19.04 -1.04 -8.56
C SER A 21 -18.65 0.42 -8.81
N PHE A 22 -19.50 1.20 -9.45
CA PHE A 22 -19.29 2.63 -9.68
C PHE A 22 -19.32 3.42 -8.36
N ILE A 23 -20.36 3.23 -7.54
CA ILE A 23 -20.48 3.89 -6.23
C ILE A 23 -19.33 3.47 -5.29
N GLY A 24 -18.92 2.22 -5.34
CA GLY A 24 -17.80 1.68 -4.57
C GLY A 24 -16.42 1.99 -5.14
N ALA A 25 -16.34 2.63 -6.31
CA ALA A 25 -15.07 3.03 -6.89
C ALA A 25 -14.33 4.03 -5.97
N PRO A 26 -13.03 3.85 -5.71
CA PRO A 26 -12.29 4.71 -4.78
C PRO A 26 -12.39 6.21 -5.13
N VAL A 27 -12.34 6.54 -6.42
CA VAL A 27 -12.45 7.94 -6.88
C VAL A 27 -13.80 8.53 -6.52
N PHE A 28 -14.90 7.80 -6.79
CA PHE A 28 -16.25 8.26 -6.45
C PHE A 28 -16.43 8.41 -4.94
N ALA A 29 -15.99 7.42 -4.17
CA ALA A 29 -16.06 7.47 -2.71
C ALA A 29 -15.27 8.66 -2.12
N LEU A 30 -14.09 8.97 -2.66
CA LEU A 30 -13.30 10.13 -2.25
C LEU A 30 -13.96 11.45 -2.64
N MET A 31 -14.57 11.55 -3.82
CA MET A 31 -15.33 12.75 -4.22
C MET A 31 -16.51 13.00 -3.29
N VAL A 32 -17.26 11.96 -2.94
CA VAL A 32 -18.37 12.04 -1.97
C VAL A 32 -17.84 12.45 -0.59
N ALA A 33 -16.74 11.88 -0.14
CA ALA A 33 -16.11 12.23 1.14
C ALA A 33 -15.69 13.70 1.20
N ILE A 34 -15.11 14.25 0.12
CA ILE A 34 -14.77 15.67 0.02
C ILE A 34 -16.04 16.53 0.07
N GLY A 35 -17.08 16.15 -0.66
CA GLY A 35 -18.38 16.85 -0.64
C GLY A 35 -19.01 16.86 0.75
N LEU A 36 -18.99 15.73 1.44
CA LEU A 36 -19.47 15.61 2.82
C LEU A 36 -18.63 16.45 3.79
N ALA A 37 -17.30 16.39 3.67
CA ALA A 37 -16.42 17.22 4.49
C ALA A 37 -16.71 18.72 4.29
N PHE A 38 -16.96 19.14 3.06
CA PHE A 38 -17.35 20.52 2.76
C PHE A 38 -18.64 20.92 3.47
N VAL A 39 -19.66 20.08 3.42
CA VAL A 39 -20.97 20.33 4.06
C VAL A 39 -20.88 20.29 5.57
N LEU A 40 -20.15 19.29 6.12
CA LEU A 40 -20.09 19.02 7.56
C LEU A 40 -19.07 19.87 8.31
N LEU A 41 -18.04 20.37 7.65
CA LEU A 41 -16.98 21.16 8.28
C LEU A 41 -17.04 22.64 7.88
N VAL A 42 -17.06 22.93 6.59
CA VAL A 42 -16.97 24.33 6.11
C VAL A 42 -18.18 25.14 6.51
N ARG A 43 -19.40 24.59 6.36
CA ARG A 43 -20.64 25.30 6.71
C ARG A 43 -20.79 25.53 8.21
N PRO A 44 -20.73 24.50 9.09
CA PRO A 44 -20.94 24.70 10.53
C PRO A 44 -19.83 25.52 11.18
N LEU A 45 -18.57 25.41 10.70
CA LEU A 45 -17.45 26.17 11.22
C LEU A 45 -17.35 27.59 10.68
N GLY A 46 -18.24 27.97 9.74
CA GLY A 46 -18.27 29.31 9.17
C GLY A 46 -16.99 29.70 8.42
N TRP A 47 -16.33 28.75 7.79
CA TRP A 47 -15.08 29.01 7.06
C TRP A 47 -15.31 29.99 5.92
N SER A 48 -14.46 31.00 5.83
CA SER A 48 -14.45 31.90 4.68
C SER A 48 -13.98 31.18 3.41
N ARG A 49 -14.35 31.72 2.24
CA ARG A 49 -13.86 31.20 0.96
C ARG A 49 -12.33 31.18 0.88
N SER A 50 -11.68 32.24 1.40
CA SER A 50 -10.22 32.33 1.43
C SER A 50 -9.62 31.22 2.30
N HIS A 51 -10.17 30.96 3.49
CA HIS A 51 -9.70 29.89 4.37
C HIS A 51 -9.87 28.51 3.70
N THR A 52 -11.02 28.26 3.11
CA THR A 52 -11.31 27.01 2.40
C THR A 52 -10.34 26.80 1.24
N ASN A 53 -10.09 27.84 0.42
CA ASN A 53 -9.11 27.77 -0.67
C ASN A 53 -7.71 27.45 -0.18
N ASN A 54 -7.24 28.12 0.88
CA ASN A 54 -5.93 27.88 1.44
C ASN A 54 -5.78 26.42 1.94
N VAL A 55 -6.83 25.86 2.57
CA VAL A 55 -6.83 24.47 3.01
C VAL A 55 -6.76 23.52 1.80
N MET A 56 -7.54 23.79 0.76
CA MET A 56 -7.51 22.98 -0.48
C MET A 56 -6.17 23.05 -1.20
N GLU A 57 -5.61 24.27 -1.33
CA GLU A 57 -4.30 24.47 -1.94
C GLU A 57 -3.17 23.81 -1.15
N SER A 58 -3.25 23.79 0.18
CA SER A 58 -2.24 23.13 1.02
C SER A 58 -2.19 21.61 0.83
N ALA A 59 -3.24 21.01 0.29
CA ALA A 59 -3.29 19.58 -0.02
C ALA A 59 -2.60 19.22 -1.35
N LEU A 60 -2.41 20.19 -2.25
CA LEU A 60 -1.85 19.95 -3.59
C LEU A 60 -0.40 19.45 -3.58
N PRO A 61 0.55 20.07 -2.83
CA PRO A 61 1.94 19.63 -2.83
C PRO A 61 2.12 18.18 -2.34
N PRO A 62 1.52 17.73 -1.21
CA PRO A 62 1.60 16.34 -0.80
C PRO A 62 0.93 15.39 -1.80
N ALA A 63 -0.20 15.77 -2.41
CA ALA A 63 -0.86 14.97 -3.43
C ALA A 63 0.01 14.82 -4.69
N ALA A 64 0.61 15.91 -5.18
CA ALA A 64 1.52 15.88 -6.32
C ALA A 64 2.74 14.97 -6.06
N THR A 65 3.31 15.03 -4.85
CA THR A 65 4.41 14.15 -4.45
C THR A 65 4.00 12.68 -4.50
N VAL A 66 2.83 12.32 -3.98
CA VAL A 66 2.32 10.94 -4.00
C VAL A 66 2.13 10.47 -5.45
N ILE A 67 1.54 11.29 -6.32
CA ILE A 67 1.33 10.95 -7.74
C ILE A 67 2.68 10.72 -8.44
N LEU A 68 3.63 11.63 -8.26
CA LEU A 68 4.95 11.54 -8.87
C LEU A 68 5.70 10.29 -8.42
N VAL A 69 5.75 10.04 -7.11
CA VAL A 69 6.46 8.89 -6.54
C VAL A 69 5.81 7.57 -6.94
N THR A 70 4.47 7.51 -6.94
CA THR A 70 3.75 6.31 -7.39
C THR A 70 3.98 6.04 -8.87
N GLY A 71 3.95 7.09 -9.70
CA GLY A 71 4.24 6.98 -11.14
C GLY A 71 5.68 6.52 -11.39
N ALA A 72 6.65 7.14 -10.73
CA ALA A 72 8.06 6.74 -10.84
C ALA A 72 8.29 5.29 -10.38
N GLY A 73 7.65 4.86 -9.28
CA GLY A 73 7.70 3.49 -8.80
C GLY A 73 7.13 2.49 -9.81
N GLY A 74 6.01 2.83 -10.46
CA GLY A 74 5.41 2.02 -11.51
C GLY A 74 6.31 1.90 -12.75
N VAL A 75 6.92 3.00 -13.18
CA VAL A 75 7.91 2.99 -14.28
C VAL A 75 9.10 2.13 -13.92
N PHE A 76 9.65 2.28 -12.72
CA PHE A 76 10.79 1.47 -12.25
C PHE A 76 10.45 -0.03 -12.24
N ALA A 77 9.29 -0.41 -11.71
CA ALA A 77 8.81 -1.79 -11.74
C ALA A 77 8.69 -2.33 -13.18
N LYS A 78 8.19 -1.50 -14.11
CA LYS A 78 8.11 -1.88 -15.52
C LYS A 78 9.48 -2.07 -16.17
N VAL A 79 10.45 -1.18 -15.88
CA VAL A 79 11.82 -1.31 -16.36
C VAL A 79 12.46 -2.60 -15.86
N LEU A 80 12.30 -2.94 -14.58
CA LEU A 80 12.80 -4.20 -14.01
C LEU A 80 12.19 -5.44 -14.70
N THR A 81 10.91 -5.40 -15.02
CA THR A 81 10.23 -6.49 -15.73
C THR A 81 10.75 -6.62 -17.17
N VAL A 82 10.84 -5.51 -17.91
CA VAL A 82 11.24 -5.52 -19.33
C VAL A 82 12.74 -5.83 -19.51
N SER A 83 13.59 -5.42 -18.56
CA SER A 83 15.04 -5.70 -18.61
C SER A 83 15.40 -7.15 -18.29
N GLY A 84 14.46 -7.98 -17.85
CA GLY A 84 14.73 -9.35 -17.42
C GLY A 84 15.39 -9.46 -16.03
N ILE A 85 15.69 -8.33 -15.38
CA ILE A 85 16.26 -8.33 -14.02
C ILE A 85 15.29 -9.00 -13.04
N GLY A 86 13.99 -8.82 -13.22
CA GLY A 86 12.96 -9.48 -12.41
C GLY A 86 13.07 -11.00 -12.47
N ALA A 87 13.22 -11.57 -13.67
CA ALA A 87 13.39 -13.01 -13.88
C ALA A 87 14.70 -13.54 -13.26
N ALA A 88 15.81 -12.85 -13.50
CA ALA A 88 17.11 -13.23 -12.95
C ALA A 88 17.10 -13.18 -11.40
N LEU A 89 16.50 -12.14 -10.83
CA LEU A 89 16.35 -11.99 -9.40
C LEU A 89 15.44 -13.10 -8.83
N SER A 90 14.31 -13.38 -9.48
CA SER A 90 13.39 -14.44 -9.09
C SER A 90 14.08 -15.82 -9.06
N GLN A 91 14.91 -16.13 -10.07
CA GLN A 91 15.69 -17.38 -10.09
C GLN A 91 16.73 -17.43 -8.97
N SER A 92 17.44 -16.32 -8.72
CA SER A 92 18.41 -16.24 -7.64
C SER A 92 17.74 -16.39 -6.26
N LEU A 93 16.57 -15.82 -6.10
CA LEU A 93 15.79 -15.86 -4.87
C LEU A 93 15.14 -17.24 -4.66
N ALA A 94 14.67 -17.90 -5.72
CA ALA A 94 14.21 -19.29 -5.65
C ALA A 94 15.32 -20.24 -5.21
N ALA A 95 16.57 -19.97 -5.59
CA ALA A 95 17.73 -20.74 -5.15
C ALA A 95 18.03 -20.61 -3.64
N THR A 96 17.51 -19.60 -2.96
CA THR A 96 17.68 -19.44 -1.49
C THR A 96 16.86 -20.43 -0.66
N GLY A 97 15.86 -21.09 -1.27
CA GLY A 97 14.94 -21.97 -0.57
C GLY A 97 13.97 -21.28 0.40
N LEU A 98 13.93 -19.95 0.41
CA LEU A 98 12.99 -19.20 1.26
C LEU A 98 11.57 -19.31 0.70
N PRO A 99 10.56 -19.47 1.55
CA PRO A 99 9.16 -19.39 1.14
C PRO A 99 8.87 -18.06 0.46
N LEU A 100 8.13 -18.08 -0.65
CA LEU A 100 7.84 -16.88 -1.45
C LEU A 100 7.16 -15.76 -0.64
N ILE A 101 6.33 -16.14 0.34
CA ILE A 101 5.65 -15.21 1.25
C ILE A 101 6.68 -14.44 2.10
N LEU A 102 7.62 -15.16 2.71
CA LEU A 102 8.69 -14.55 3.52
C LEU A 102 9.58 -13.66 2.65
N LEU A 103 9.90 -14.12 1.46
CA LEU A 103 10.70 -13.38 0.49
C LEU A 103 10.03 -12.06 0.08
N GLY A 104 8.74 -12.10 -0.28
CA GLY A 104 7.97 -10.91 -0.60
C GLY A 104 7.93 -9.90 0.54
N PHE A 105 7.75 -10.39 1.77
CA PHE A 105 7.83 -9.56 2.98
C PHE A 105 9.21 -8.90 3.13
N LEU A 106 10.30 -9.67 3.07
CA LEU A 106 11.65 -9.16 3.28
C LEU A 106 12.10 -8.16 2.22
N ILE A 107 11.77 -8.41 0.95
CA ILE A 107 12.06 -7.46 -0.14
C ILE A 107 11.31 -6.16 0.08
N SER A 108 10.01 -6.24 0.37
CA SER A 108 9.18 -5.06 0.61
C SER A 108 9.67 -4.27 1.82
N LEU A 109 10.05 -4.95 2.91
CA LEU A 109 10.61 -4.32 4.10
C LEU A 109 11.96 -3.64 3.82
N ALA A 110 12.86 -4.30 3.10
CA ALA A 110 14.15 -3.75 2.73
C ALA A 110 14.01 -2.51 1.83
N LEU A 111 13.15 -2.58 0.81
CA LEU A 111 12.84 -1.44 -0.04
C LEU A 111 12.18 -0.31 0.74
N ARG A 112 11.28 -0.62 1.66
CA ARG A 112 10.65 0.36 2.56
C ARG A 112 11.70 1.09 3.40
N ALA A 113 12.59 0.35 4.04
CA ALA A 113 13.67 0.91 4.84
C ALA A 113 14.62 1.79 3.99
N ALA A 114 14.95 1.36 2.78
CA ALA A 114 15.89 2.09 1.92
C ALA A 114 15.31 3.40 1.36
N GLN A 115 14.06 3.39 0.87
CA GLN A 115 13.48 4.51 0.10
C GLN A 115 12.37 5.27 0.82
N GLY A 116 11.83 4.75 1.92
CA GLY A 116 10.87 5.44 2.77
C GLY A 116 9.42 5.43 2.28
N SER A 117 9.10 4.98 1.09
CA SER A 117 7.75 4.96 0.55
C SER A 117 7.14 3.57 0.58
N ALA A 118 6.05 3.38 1.34
CA ALA A 118 5.29 2.12 1.36
C ALA A 118 4.76 1.75 -0.03
N THR A 119 4.18 2.72 -0.73
CA THR A 119 3.59 2.50 -2.06
C THR A 119 4.64 2.02 -3.06
N VAL A 120 5.81 2.68 -3.10
CA VAL A 120 6.89 2.29 -4.00
C VAL A 120 7.46 0.93 -3.63
N ALA A 121 7.68 0.66 -2.34
CA ALA A 121 8.17 -0.63 -1.87
C ALA A 121 7.24 -1.79 -2.28
N ILE A 122 5.94 -1.63 -2.05
CA ILE A 122 4.91 -2.62 -2.40
C ILE A 122 4.85 -2.83 -3.92
N LEU A 123 4.72 -1.76 -4.70
CA LEU A 123 4.61 -1.86 -6.16
C LEU A 123 5.86 -2.46 -6.80
N THR A 124 7.05 -2.05 -6.34
CA THR A 124 8.32 -2.61 -6.82
C THR A 124 8.43 -4.09 -6.48
N THR A 125 8.09 -4.49 -5.25
CA THR A 125 8.11 -5.90 -4.84
C THR A 125 7.12 -6.74 -5.66
N CYS A 126 5.90 -6.24 -5.87
CA CYS A 126 4.92 -6.91 -6.73
C CYS A 126 5.44 -7.05 -8.16
N GLY A 127 6.08 -6.02 -8.71
CA GLY A 127 6.69 -6.06 -10.05
C GLY A 127 7.82 -7.08 -10.15
N LEU A 128 8.69 -7.17 -9.13
CA LEU A 128 9.78 -8.13 -9.07
C LEU A 128 9.31 -9.58 -9.01
N LEU A 129 8.23 -9.84 -8.27
CA LEU A 129 7.71 -11.20 -8.07
C LEU A 129 6.63 -11.59 -9.09
N ALA A 130 6.18 -10.67 -9.95
CA ALA A 130 5.08 -10.91 -10.89
C ALA A 130 5.35 -12.08 -11.83
N GLU A 131 6.57 -12.21 -12.34
CA GLU A 131 6.95 -13.30 -13.25
C GLU A 131 7.04 -14.64 -12.53
N THR A 132 7.55 -14.66 -11.31
CA THR A 132 7.57 -15.87 -10.46
C THR A 132 6.15 -16.36 -10.17
N ILE A 133 5.22 -15.43 -9.92
CA ILE A 133 3.82 -15.76 -9.68
C ILE A 133 3.16 -16.28 -10.95
N ALA A 134 3.42 -15.64 -12.10
CA ALA A 134 2.83 -16.00 -13.38
C ALA A 134 3.31 -17.36 -13.92
N SER A 135 4.59 -17.71 -13.66
CA SER A 135 5.19 -18.98 -14.09
C SER A 135 4.99 -20.12 -13.09
N GLY A 136 4.63 -19.81 -11.84
CA GLY A 136 4.42 -20.78 -10.78
C GLY A 136 2.97 -21.29 -10.70
N SER A 137 2.79 -22.47 -10.09
CA SER A 137 1.46 -23.04 -9.84
C SER A 137 0.93 -22.62 -8.47
N PHE A 138 0.68 -21.32 -8.27
CA PHE A 138 0.17 -20.80 -7.01
C PHE A 138 -1.35 -20.76 -6.99
N THR A 139 -1.94 -21.17 -5.89
CA THR A 139 -3.38 -21.03 -5.65
C THR A 139 -3.74 -19.54 -5.41
N ALA A 140 -5.01 -19.19 -5.64
CA ALA A 140 -5.51 -17.85 -5.37
C ALA A 140 -5.28 -17.42 -3.90
N LEU A 141 -5.36 -18.36 -2.96
CA LEU A 141 -5.09 -18.10 -1.55
C LEU A 141 -3.62 -17.77 -1.30
N GLN A 142 -2.69 -18.53 -1.90
CA GLN A 142 -1.25 -18.27 -1.77
C GLN A 142 -0.87 -16.91 -2.33
N VAL A 143 -1.43 -16.52 -3.48
CA VAL A 143 -1.23 -15.18 -4.06
C VAL A 143 -1.81 -14.09 -3.15
N ALA A 144 -2.99 -14.30 -2.58
CA ALA A 144 -3.59 -13.36 -1.65
C ALA A 144 -2.72 -13.17 -0.39
N LEU A 145 -2.22 -14.26 0.20
CA LEU A 145 -1.34 -14.22 1.35
C LEU A 145 -0.01 -13.55 1.03
N LEU A 146 0.55 -13.78 -0.16
CA LEU A 146 1.75 -13.10 -0.62
C LEU A 146 1.54 -11.58 -0.72
N VAL A 147 0.44 -11.14 -1.33
CA VAL A 147 0.11 -9.70 -1.43
C VAL A 147 -0.03 -9.07 -0.06
N VAL A 148 -0.67 -9.77 0.87
CA VAL A 148 -0.80 -9.35 2.28
C VAL A 148 0.58 -9.24 2.94
N ALA A 149 1.45 -10.23 2.76
CA ALA A 149 2.83 -10.23 3.30
C ALA A 149 3.67 -9.06 2.74
N ILE A 150 3.58 -8.80 1.44
CA ILE A 150 4.23 -7.66 0.80
C ILE A 150 3.73 -6.34 1.41
N GLY A 151 2.42 -6.21 1.64
CA GLY A 151 1.81 -5.05 2.29
C GLY A 151 2.37 -4.82 3.70
N PHE A 152 2.53 -5.89 4.47
CA PHE A 152 3.09 -5.82 5.84
C PHE A 152 4.59 -5.50 5.85
N GLY A 153 5.35 -5.99 4.89
CA GLY A 153 6.72 -5.56 4.68
C GLY A 153 6.80 -4.06 4.39
N GLY A 154 5.90 -3.54 3.53
CA GLY A 154 5.81 -2.13 3.23
C GLY A 154 5.30 -1.25 4.39
N LEU A 155 4.69 -1.83 5.42
CA LEU A 155 4.26 -1.12 6.63
C LEU A 155 5.42 -0.93 7.62
N GLY A 156 6.33 -1.90 7.71
CA GLY A 156 7.42 -1.90 8.69
C GLY A 156 8.45 -0.81 8.47
N LEU A 157 9.26 -0.55 9.50
CA LEU A 157 10.41 0.36 9.48
C LEU A 157 10.10 1.77 8.92
N SER A 158 8.94 2.34 9.29
CA SER A 158 8.63 3.75 8.99
C SER A 158 9.53 4.65 9.85
N HIS A 159 10.46 5.37 9.22
CA HIS A 159 11.44 6.23 9.90
C HIS A 159 11.64 7.57 9.16
N VAL A 160 12.72 8.26 9.40
CA VAL A 160 12.97 9.64 8.93
C VAL A 160 12.91 9.86 7.42
N ASN A 161 13.02 8.83 6.60
CA ASN A 161 12.85 8.93 5.15
C ASN A 161 11.38 8.79 4.70
N ASP A 162 10.45 8.52 5.62
CA ASP A 162 9.04 8.32 5.35
C ASP A 162 8.21 9.57 5.69
N SER A 163 7.38 9.99 4.74
CA SER A 163 6.44 11.09 4.96
C SER A 163 5.45 10.81 6.09
N GLY A 164 5.02 9.55 6.25
CA GLY A 164 4.13 9.11 7.33
C GLY A 164 4.76 9.31 8.71
N PHE A 165 6.06 9.05 8.86
CA PHE A 165 6.81 9.33 10.08
C PHE A 165 6.72 10.81 10.47
N TRP A 166 6.96 11.71 9.52
CA TRP A 166 6.92 13.15 9.78
C TRP A 166 5.51 13.66 10.05
N ILE A 167 4.50 13.13 9.39
CA ILE A 167 3.10 13.47 9.65
C ILE A 167 2.76 13.11 11.09
N VAL A 168 2.97 11.85 11.48
CA VAL A 168 2.59 11.37 12.82
C VAL A 168 3.36 12.08 13.91
N THR A 169 4.68 12.22 13.78
CA THR A 169 5.51 12.91 14.78
C THR A 169 5.10 14.36 14.98
N ARG A 170 4.78 15.08 13.90
CA ARG A 170 4.33 16.47 13.98
C ARG A 170 2.95 16.60 14.61
N TYR A 171 1.99 15.76 14.23
CA TYR A 171 0.64 15.81 14.81
C TYR A 171 0.62 15.46 16.30
N LEU A 172 1.49 14.54 16.73
CA LEU A 172 1.59 14.14 18.15
C LEU A 172 2.57 15.00 18.95
N GLY A 173 3.23 15.99 18.34
CA GLY A 173 4.22 16.83 19.02
C GLY A 173 5.47 16.07 19.49
N LEU A 174 5.81 14.95 18.83
CA LEU A 174 6.96 14.11 19.17
C LEU A 174 8.26 14.69 18.61
N SER A 175 9.35 14.56 19.38
CA SER A 175 10.68 14.74 18.83
C SER A 175 11.02 13.60 17.83
N VAL A 176 12.05 13.81 16.98
CA VAL A 176 12.53 12.77 16.08
C VAL A 176 12.95 11.51 16.85
N ALA A 177 13.62 11.69 17.98
CA ALA A 177 14.06 10.57 18.83
C ALA A 177 12.86 9.78 19.40
N ASP A 178 11.82 10.47 19.85
CA ASP A 178 10.61 9.83 20.37
C ASP A 178 9.84 9.14 19.21
N GLY A 179 9.80 9.75 18.04
CA GLY A 179 9.22 9.15 16.84
C GLY A 179 9.92 7.84 16.46
N LEU A 180 11.25 7.81 16.49
CA LEU A 180 12.02 6.59 16.23
C LEU A 180 11.77 5.50 17.28
N ARG A 181 11.64 5.89 18.55
CA ARG A 181 11.41 4.95 19.66
C ARG A 181 9.98 4.46 19.75
N SER A 182 9.01 5.22 19.27
CA SER A 182 7.59 4.88 19.33
C SER A 182 7.02 4.44 17.98
N TRP A 183 6.92 5.35 17.01
CA TRP A 183 6.28 5.11 15.72
C TRP A 183 7.02 4.06 14.89
N THR A 184 8.37 4.18 14.77
CA THR A 184 9.16 3.21 14.01
C THR A 184 9.09 1.82 14.64
N VAL A 185 9.18 1.74 15.97
CA VAL A 185 9.06 0.47 16.69
C VAL A 185 7.64 -0.11 16.51
N LEU A 186 6.61 0.70 16.68
CA LEU A 186 5.21 0.26 16.49
C LEU A 186 4.97 -0.30 15.09
N THR A 187 5.38 0.43 14.05
CA THR A 187 5.18 -0.03 12.65
C THR A 187 5.99 -1.29 12.35
N THR A 188 7.18 -1.41 12.93
CA THR A 188 8.01 -2.61 12.79
C THR A 188 7.38 -3.81 13.48
N VAL A 189 6.93 -3.64 14.72
CA VAL A 189 6.25 -4.72 15.47
C VAL A 189 4.96 -5.13 14.77
N LEU A 190 4.17 -4.19 14.28
CA LEU A 190 2.96 -4.49 13.50
C LEU A 190 3.28 -5.26 12.23
N GLY A 191 4.27 -4.81 11.43
CA GLY A 191 4.70 -5.51 10.23
C GLY A 191 5.18 -6.94 10.51
N LEU A 192 5.98 -7.12 11.54
CA LEU A 192 6.47 -8.45 11.96
C LEU A 192 5.36 -9.34 12.55
N SER A 193 4.44 -8.78 13.33
CA SER A 193 3.33 -9.56 13.93
C SER A 193 2.41 -10.12 12.86
N LEU A 194 2.16 -9.36 11.82
CA LEU A 194 1.22 -9.72 10.76
C LEU A 194 1.80 -10.76 9.77
N ILE A 195 3.13 -10.89 9.66
CA ILE A 195 3.73 -11.97 8.85
C ILE A 195 3.41 -13.35 9.43
N HIS A 196 3.29 -13.48 10.75
CA HIS A 196 2.91 -14.74 11.39
C HIS A 196 1.49 -15.18 11.04
N ILE A 197 0.60 -14.24 10.69
CA ILE A 197 -0.77 -14.53 10.26
C ILE A 197 -0.78 -15.00 8.80
N SER A 198 0.11 -14.47 7.98
CA SER A 198 0.19 -14.80 6.55
C SER A 198 1.07 -16.01 6.25
N GLU A 199 1.79 -16.56 7.22
CA GLU A 199 2.66 -17.73 7.04
C GLU A 199 1.89 -19.05 7.27
N PRO A 200 1.52 -19.77 6.22
CA PRO A 200 0.70 -20.99 6.33
C PRO A 200 1.48 -22.19 6.88
N THR A 201 2.78 -22.09 7.09
CA THR A 201 3.67 -23.19 7.48
C THR A 201 3.32 -23.82 8.83
N ARG A 202 2.61 -23.12 9.71
CA ARG A 202 2.15 -23.67 11.00
C ARG A 202 0.77 -24.32 10.95
N LEU A 203 0.03 -24.16 9.86
CA LEU A 203 -1.33 -24.68 9.73
C LEU A 203 -1.45 -25.95 8.86
N GLY A 204 -0.33 -26.56 8.46
CA GLY A 204 -0.35 -27.81 7.69
C GLY A 204 -1.06 -27.71 6.34
N MET A 205 -1.16 -26.53 5.76
CA MET A 205 -1.74 -26.27 4.45
C MET A 205 -0.58 -26.05 3.45
N ILE A 206 0.11 -27.11 3.12
CA ILE A 206 0.96 -27.24 1.94
C ILE A 206 0.22 -28.14 0.96
#